data_f241d58e5eac639b40a613ac6597431e
#
_entry.id   f241d58e5eac639b40a613ac6597431e
#
_cell.length_a   1.000
_cell.length_b   1.000
_cell.length_c   1.000
_cell.angle_alpha   90.00
_cell.angle_beta   90.00
_cell.angle_gamma   90.00
#
_symmetry.space_group_name_H-M   'P 1'
#
loop_
_entity.id
_entity.type
_entity.pdbx_description
1 polymer ?
#
loop_
_entity_poly.entity_id
_entity_poly.type
_entity_poly.pdbx_seq_one_letter_code
_entity_poly.pdbx_strand_id
1 'polypeptide(L)'
;PKRLALISSKGTLDWAYPPFILGSAAGAMGWEVGIFFTFYGLTLLKPQLTAAVSPLGNPAMPMKMPFGPEGFQNINWAMPNLLMANVPGFESLATNLMKQTFHNKGVATIEELREACLDMGVRLIGCQMTMDVFGFKQEDFIPQAEIGGAATFLEYAADADVQLFI
;
A
#
# COMPACT_ATOMS: atom_id res chain seq x y z
N PRO A 1 22.36 13.60 -2.44
CA PRO A 1 21.69 12.31 -2.73
C PRO A 1 20.55 12.50 -3.72
N LYS A 2 20.17 11.44 -4.43
CA LYS A 2 18.98 11.47 -5.27
C LYS A 2 17.73 11.53 -4.43
N ARG A 3 16.65 12.03 -5.01
CA ARG A 3 15.37 12.19 -4.32
C ARG A 3 14.24 11.50 -5.09
N LEU A 4 13.44 10.73 -4.36
CA LEU A 4 12.23 10.07 -4.84
C LEU A 4 11.00 10.72 -4.21
N ALA A 5 10.05 11.15 -5.03
CA ALA A 5 8.75 11.63 -4.57
C ALA A 5 7.64 10.71 -5.11
N LEU A 6 6.84 10.17 -4.20
CA LEU A 6 5.74 9.25 -4.52
C LEU A 6 4.41 9.84 -4.06
N ILE A 7 3.36 9.62 -4.86
CA ILE A 7 1.98 9.81 -4.44
C ILE A 7 1.33 8.43 -4.29
N SER A 8 0.74 8.16 -3.14
CA SER A 8 -0.02 6.95 -2.83
C SER A 8 -1.48 7.32 -2.63
N SER A 9 -2.34 6.89 -3.56
CA SER A 9 -3.75 7.30 -3.61
C SER A 9 -4.75 6.19 -3.30
N LYS A 10 -4.29 4.97 -3.08
CA LYS A 10 -5.16 3.79 -2.89
C LYS A 10 -4.72 2.97 -1.68
N GLY A 11 -5.70 2.38 -1.00
CA GLY A 11 -5.50 1.66 0.26
C GLY A 11 -5.73 0.15 0.20
N THR A 12 -6.04 -0.42 -0.96
CA THR A 12 -6.14 -1.87 -1.12
C THR A 12 -4.76 -2.53 -1.08
N LEU A 13 -4.71 -3.82 -0.73
CA LEU A 13 -3.47 -4.53 -0.46
C LEU A 13 -2.48 -4.47 -1.62
N ASP A 14 -2.95 -4.66 -2.85
CA ASP A 14 -2.16 -4.63 -4.07
C ASP A 14 -1.58 -3.24 -4.39
N TRP A 15 -2.26 -2.18 -4.00
CA TRP A 15 -1.81 -0.79 -4.16
C TRP A 15 -1.01 -0.26 -2.98
N ALA A 16 -1.10 -0.93 -1.83
CA ALA A 16 -0.36 -0.55 -0.63
C ALA A 16 1.13 -0.94 -0.72
N TYR A 17 1.44 -2.05 -1.37
CA TYR A 17 2.80 -2.56 -1.49
C TYR A 17 3.74 -1.65 -2.30
N PRO A 18 3.40 -1.20 -3.53
CA PRO A 18 4.34 -0.47 -4.37
C PRO A 18 4.97 0.76 -3.73
N PRO A 19 4.24 1.65 -3.05
CA PRO A 19 4.85 2.81 -2.40
C PRO A 19 5.91 2.43 -1.36
N PHE A 20 5.62 1.43 -0.53
CA PHE A 20 6.56 1.00 0.50
C PHE A 20 7.73 0.17 -0.05
N ILE A 21 7.49 -0.63 -1.09
CA ILE A 21 8.57 -1.34 -1.80
C ILE A 21 9.55 -0.34 -2.40
N LEU A 22 9.05 0.63 -3.15
CA LEU A 22 9.89 1.64 -3.80
C LEU A 22 10.55 2.57 -2.78
N GLY A 23 9.80 2.98 -1.76
CA GLY A 23 10.31 3.83 -0.70
C GLY A 23 11.43 3.17 0.09
N SER A 24 11.26 1.92 0.50
CA SER A 24 12.28 1.17 1.23
C SER A 24 13.51 0.88 0.36
N ALA A 25 13.32 0.52 -0.90
CA ALA A 25 14.42 0.29 -1.83
C ALA A 25 15.24 1.55 -2.07
N ALA A 26 14.60 2.69 -2.33
CA ALA A 26 15.28 3.96 -2.52
C ALA A 26 15.99 4.42 -1.24
N GLY A 27 15.36 4.24 -0.08
CA GLY A 27 15.97 4.53 1.21
C GLY A 27 17.23 3.69 1.45
N ALA A 28 17.19 2.39 1.12
CA ALA A 28 18.36 1.50 1.20
C ALA A 28 19.50 1.90 0.25
N MET A 29 19.16 2.56 -0.86
CA MET A 29 20.14 3.14 -1.79
C MET A 29 20.69 4.49 -1.33
N GLY A 30 20.28 4.98 -0.18
CA GLY A 30 20.70 6.27 0.36
C GLY A 30 20.01 7.48 -0.28
N TRP A 31 18.86 7.29 -0.91
CA TRP A 31 18.08 8.39 -1.46
C TRP A 31 17.22 9.07 -0.40
N GLU A 32 16.93 10.33 -0.61
CA GLU A 32 15.85 11.00 0.11
C GLU A 32 14.52 10.54 -0.47
N VAL A 33 13.57 10.18 0.40
CA VAL A 33 12.27 9.69 -0.04
C VAL A 33 11.14 10.40 0.69
N GLY A 34 10.15 10.86 -0.06
CA GLY A 34 8.90 11.37 0.47
C GLY A 34 7.71 10.71 -0.21
N ILE A 35 6.75 10.24 0.58
CA ILE A 35 5.52 9.62 0.09
C ILE A 35 4.34 10.46 0.57
N PHE A 36 3.54 10.95 -0.36
CA PHE A 36 2.33 11.72 -0.10
C PHE A 36 1.10 10.83 -0.20
N PHE A 37 0.46 10.61 0.92
CA PHE A 37 -0.73 9.77 1.02
C PHE A 37 -1.97 10.66 0.89
N THR A 38 -2.77 10.39 -0.13
CA THR A 38 -4.00 11.14 -0.41
C THR A 38 -5.16 10.18 -0.62
N PHE A 39 -6.39 10.66 -0.43
CA PHE A 39 -7.61 9.88 -0.54
C PHE A 39 -7.50 8.55 0.24
N TYR A 40 -7.77 7.42 -0.40
CA TYR A 40 -7.74 6.11 0.27
C TYR A 40 -6.34 5.68 0.72
N GLY A 41 -5.29 6.27 0.16
CA GLY A 41 -3.92 6.05 0.61
C GLY A 41 -3.66 6.51 2.05
N LEU A 42 -4.46 7.44 2.58
CA LEU A 42 -4.37 7.86 3.99
C LEU A 42 -4.54 6.70 4.98
N THR A 43 -5.30 5.67 4.62
CA THR A 43 -5.49 4.50 5.48
C THR A 43 -4.19 3.77 5.80
N LEU A 44 -3.16 3.94 4.96
CA LEU A 44 -1.85 3.34 5.15
C LEU A 44 -1.01 4.04 6.22
N LEU A 45 -1.46 5.18 6.72
CA LEU A 45 -0.84 5.90 7.84
C LEU A 45 -1.44 5.54 9.19
N LYS A 46 -2.50 4.74 9.23
CA LYS A 46 -3.12 4.30 10.49
C LYS A 46 -2.16 3.40 11.29
N PRO A 47 -2.24 3.42 12.63
CA PRO A 47 -1.41 2.55 13.46
C PRO A 47 -1.58 1.07 13.12
N GLN A 48 -2.83 0.65 12.90
CA GLN A 48 -3.16 -0.70 12.46
C GLN A 48 -3.54 -0.69 10.99
N LEU A 49 -2.81 -1.46 10.20
CA LEU A 49 -3.06 -1.61 8.77
C LEU A 49 -4.05 -2.75 8.54
N THR A 50 -5.19 -2.40 7.96
CA THR A 50 -6.26 -3.34 7.62
C THR A 50 -6.46 -3.44 6.10
N ALA A 51 -5.37 -3.25 5.35
CA ALA A 51 -5.42 -3.30 3.89
C ALA A 51 -5.91 -4.67 3.41
N ALA A 52 -6.94 -4.66 2.59
CA ALA A 52 -7.58 -5.83 2.01
C ALA A 52 -7.49 -5.76 0.49
N VAL A 53 -7.65 -6.90 -0.17
CA VAL A 53 -7.78 -6.93 -1.62
C VAL A 53 -9.08 -6.26 -2.05
N SER A 54 -9.11 -5.70 -3.27
CA SER A 54 -10.34 -5.18 -3.84
C SER A 54 -11.35 -6.32 -4.02
N PRO A 55 -12.62 -6.15 -3.60
CA PRO A 55 -13.65 -7.18 -3.81
C PRO A 55 -13.92 -7.43 -5.29
N LEU A 56 -13.63 -6.47 -6.16
CA LEU A 56 -13.75 -6.64 -7.60
C LEU A 56 -12.60 -7.47 -8.19
N GLY A 57 -11.52 -7.69 -7.44
CA GLY A 57 -10.35 -8.42 -7.87
C GLY A 57 -9.59 -7.73 -9.00
N ASN A 58 -8.71 -8.47 -9.61
CA ASN A 58 -8.01 -8.03 -10.83
C ASN A 58 -8.12 -9.11 -11.91
N PRO A 59 -8.81 -8.86 -13.03
CA PRO A 59 -9.02 -9.86 -14.07
C PRO A 59 -7.74 -10.25 -14.83
N ALA A 60 -6.65 -9.49 -14.65
CA ALA A 60 -5.38 -9.79 -15.30
C ALA A 60 -4.68 -11.01 -14.73
N MET A 61 -4.96 -11.37 -13.48
CA MET A 61 -4.32 -12.50 -12.80
C MET A 61 -5.37 -13.37 -12.12
N PRO A 62 -5.47 -14.65 -12.50
CA PRO A 62 -6.37 -15.59 -11.85
C PRO A 62 -5.89 -15.92 -10.44
N MET A 63 -6.84 -16.25 -9.56
CA MET A 63 -6.54 -16.65 -8.20
C MET A 63 -5.90 -18.05 -8.18
N LYS A 64 -4.89 -18.21 -7.34
CA LYS A 64 -4.27 -19.50 -7.02
C LYS A 64 -4.35 -19.76 -5.51
N MET A 65 -4.46 -21.02 -5.14
CA MET A 65 -4.50 -21.40 -3.73
C MET A 65 -3.07 -21.48 -3.16
N PRO A 66 -2.83 -20.94 -1.95
CA PRO A 66 -1.50 -20.94 -1.34
C PRO A 66 -1.18 -22.23 -0.58
N PHE A 67 -2.04 -23.24 -0.63
CA PHE A 67 -1.93 -24.50 0.12
C PHE A 67 -2.30 -25.72 -0.74
N GLY A 68 -1.95 -26.89 -0.26
CA GLY A 68 -2.22 -28.15 -0.95
C GLY A 68 -1.04 -28.65 -1.81
N PRO A 69 -1.22 -29.75 -2.56
CA PRO A 69 -0.21 -30.26 -3.48
C PRO A 69 0.14 -29.25 -4.58
N GLU A 70 1.35 -29.36 -5.16
CA GLU A 70 1.79 -28.45 -6.23
C GLU A 70 0.80 -28.37 -7.40
N GLY A 71 0.23 -29.51 -7.81
CA GLY A 71 -0.77 -29.54 -8.87
C GLY A 71 -2.00 -28.72 -8.55
N PHE A 72 -2.45 -28.69 -7.29
CA PHE A 72 -3.58 -27.90 -6.84
C PHE A 72 -3.24 -26.41 -6.78
N GLN A 73 -2.03 -26.07 -6.31
CA GLN A 73 -1.58 -24.68 -6.25
C GLN A 73 -1.39 -24.05 -7.64
N ASN A 74 -1.17 -24.85 -8.67
CA ASN A 74 -0.99 -24.39 -10.04
C ASN A 74 -2.30 -24.19 -10.82
N ILE A 75 -3.44 -24.59 -10.25
CA ILE A 75 -4.75 -24.40 -10.88
C ILE A 75 -5.13 -22.92 -10.84
N ASN A 76 -5.47 -22.37 -11.99
CA ASN A 76 -6.00 -21.02 -12.12
C ASN A 76 -7.52 -21.05 -11.90
N TRP A 77 -7.97 -20.47 -10.80
CA TRP A 77 -9.39 -20.40 -10.47
C TRP A 77 -10.00 -19.18 -11.15
N ALA A 78 -10.59 -19.39 -12.33
CA ALA A 78 -11.28 -18.33 -13.05
C ALA A 78 -12.70 -18.14 -12.47
N MET A 79 -12.80 -17.34 -11.43
CA MET A 79 -14.09 -16.98 -10.83
C MET A 79 -14.56 -15.63 -11.38
N PRO A 80 -15.87 -15.49 -11.75
CA PRO A 80 -16.43 -14.18 -12.12
C PRO A 80 -16.39 -13.23 -10.93
N ASN A 81 -15.49 -12.23 -10.98
CA ASN A 81 -15.25 -11.30 -9.87
C ASN A 81 -16.53 -10.58 -9.44
N LEU A 82 -17.38 -10.18 -10.38
CA LEU A 82 -18.65 -9.51 -10.10
C LEU A 82 -19.62 -10.36 -9.26
N LEU A 83 -19.65 -11.67 -9.50
CA LEU A 83 -20.49 -12.58 -8.72
C LEU A 83 -19.90 -12.83 -7.34
N MET A 84 -18.59 -13.06 -7.27
CA MET A 84 -17.90 -13.35 -6.01
C MET A 84 -17.80 -12.12 -5.09
N ALA A 85 -17.74 -10.91 -5.62
CA ALA A 85 -17.74 -9.68 -4.86
C ALA A 85 -18.99 -9.49 -4.01
N ASN A 86 -20.12 -10.11 -4.41
CA ASN A 86 -21.38 -10.06 -3.69
C ASN A 86 -21.55 -11.19 -2.68
N VAL A 87 -20.60 -12.11 -2.57
CA VAL A 87 -20.63 -13.19 -1.58
C VAL A 87 -20.13 -12.68 -0.23
N PRO A 88 -20.92 -12.77 0.86
CA PRO A 88 -20.47 -12.34 2.17
C PRO A 88 -19.18 -13.07 2.60
N GLY A 89 -18.18 -12.32 3.06
CA GLY A 89 -16.90 -12.86 3.53
C GLY A 89 -15.89 -13.18 2.43
N PHE A 90 -16.22 -13.04 1.16
CA PHE A 90 -15.27 -13.32 0.06
C PHE A 90 -14.04 -12.40 0.12
N GLU A 91 -14.23 -11.11 0.37
CA GLU A 91 -13.12 -10.15 0.49
C GLU A 91 -12.14 -10.57 1.59
N SER A 92 -12.64 -10.94 2.77
CA SER A 92 -11.81 -11.40 3.88
C SER A 92 -11.08 -12.69 3.54
N LEU A 93 -11.75 -13.65 2.90
CA LEU A 93 -11.14 -14.90 2.45
C LEU A 93 -10.04 -14.65 1.43
N ALA A 94 -10.31 -13.86 0.39
CA ALA A 94 -9.35 -13.53 -0.65
C ALA A 94 -8.13 -12.78 -0.08
N THR A 95 -8.34 -11.85 0.85
CA THR A 95 -7.28 -11.13 1.54
C THR A 95 -6.39 -12.08 2.33
N ASN A 96 -6.98 -12.98 3.11
CA ASN A 96 -6.23 -13.95 3.91
C ASN A 96 -5.43 -14.91 3.03
N LEU A 97 -6.00 -15.38 1.93
CA LEU A 97 -5.31 -16.24 0.97
C LEU A 97 -4.14 -15.53 0.30
N MET A 98 -4.31 -14.26 -0.07
CA MET A 98 -3.22 -13.45 -0.65
C MET A 98 -2.11 -13.20 0.35
N LYS A 99 -2.43 -12.86 1.61
CA LYS A 99 -1.45 -12.69 2.68
C LYS A 99 -0.69 -13.99 2.97
N GLN A 100 -1.39 -15.13 2.95
CA GLN A 100 -0.75 -16.43 3.10
C GLN A 100 0.20 -16.74 1.93
N THR A 101 -0.18 -16.41 0.70
CA THR A 101 0.69 -16.55 -0.47
C THR A 101 1.96 -15.72 -0.31
N PHE A 102 1.85 -14.47 0.12
CA PHE A 102 3.00 -13.60 0.37
C PHE A 102 3.90 -14.16 1.46
N HIS A 103 3.31 -14.62 2.57
CA HIS A 103 4.06 -15.26 3.64
C HIS A 103 4.83 -16.50 3.16
N ASN A 104 4.18 -17.38 2.40
CA ASN A 104 4.79 -18.59 1.85
C ASN A 104 5.93 -18.30 0.86
N LYS A 105 5.88 -17.15 0.19
CA LYS A 105 6.92 -16.72 -0.76
C LYS A 105 8.00 -15.85 -0.10
N GLY A 106 7.94 -15.63 1.20
CA GLY A 106 8.91 -14.83 1.93
C GLY A 106 8.81 -13.33 1.66
N VAL A 107 7.65 -12.84 1.21
CA VAL A 107 7.40 -11.41 0.99
C VAL A 107 7.13 -10.74 2.33
N ALA A 108 7.81 -9.63 2.60
CA ALA A 108 7.59 -8.81 3.79
C ALA A 108 6.15 -8.29 3.85
N THR A 109 5.62 -8.12 5.07
CA THR A 109 4.30 -7.50 5.27
C THR A 109 4.36 -6.00 4.99
N ILE A 110 3.19 -5.37 4.76
CA ILE A 110 3.11 -3.92 4.60
C ILE A 110 3.63 -3.22 5.85
N GLU A 111 3.29 -3.74 7.02
CA GLU A 111 3.75 -3.22 8.31
C GLU A 111 5.28 -3.24 8.41
N GLU A 112 5.91 -4.35 8.02
CA GLU A 112 7.37 -4.48 8.01
C GLU A 112 8.02 -3.50 7.03
N LEU A 113 7.45 -3.34 5.83
CA LEU A 113 7.95 -2.39 4.83
C LEU A 113 7.78 -0.94 5.27
N ARG A 114 6.67 -0.61 5.92
CA ARG A 114 6.45 0.73 6.48
C ARG A 114 7.48 1.04 7.57
N GLU A 115 7.71 0.10 8.49
CA GLU A 115 8.76 0.26 9.50
C GLU A 115 10.15 0.43 8.88
N ALA A 116 10.48 -0.36 7.87
CA ALA A 116 11.74 -0.20 7.15
C ALA A 116 11.87 1.20 6.52
N CYS A 117 10.79 1.73 5.94
CA CYS A 117 10.76 3.10 5.42
C CYS A 117 11.04 4.12 6.52
N LEU A 118 10.38 3.99 7.68
CA LEU A 118 10.56 4.90 8.80
C LEU A 118 11.99 4.83 9.35
N ASP A 119 12.56 3.64 9.49
CA ASP A 119 13.93 3.44 9.95
C ASP A 119 14.98 4.08 9.03
N MET A 120 14.68 4.16 7.74
CA MET A 120 15.54 4.79 6.75
C MET A 120 15.27 6.29 6.55
N GLY A 121 14.40 6.87 7.34
CA GLY A 121 14.09 8.30 7.28
C GLY A 121 13.17 8.71 6.13
N VAL A 122 12.41 7.78 5.56
CA VAL A 122 11.41 8.10 4.55
C VAL A 122 10.32 8.97 5.17
N ARG A 123 10.02 10.09 4.53
CA ARG A 123 8.95 10.99 4.97
C ARG A 123 7.59 10.45 4.53
N LEU A 124 6.69 10.23 5.48
CA LEU A 124 5.31 9.83 5.22
C LEU A 124 4.42 11.03 5.48
N ILE A 125 3.83 11.59 4.43
CA ILE A 125 3.07 12.84 4.48
C ILE A 125 1.61 12.56 4.17
N GLY A 126 0.72 12.86 5.11
CA GLY A 126 -0.74 12.76 4.93
C GLY A 126 -1.33 14.03 4.34
N CYS A 127 -2.21 13.91 3.36
CA CYS A 127 -2.88 15.04 2.71
C CYS A 127 -3.92 15.68 3.63
N GLN A 128 -3.70 16.94 4.02
CA GLN A 128 -4.59 17.68 4.91
C GLN A 128 -6.01 17.79 4.34
N MET A 129 -6.16 18.09 3.06
CA MET A 129 -7.47 18.22 2.44
C MET A 129 -8.27 16.91 2.53
N THR A 130 -7.64 15.79 2.26
CA THR A 130 -8.31 14.48 2.37
C THR A 130 -8.69 14.15 3.81
N MET A 131 -7.84 14.50 4.78
CA MET A 131 -8.19 14.35 6.19
C MET A 131 -9.45 15.11 6.54
N ASP A 132 -9.57 16.35 6.08
CA ASP A 132 -10.74 17.20 6.33
C ASP A 132 -11.99 16.62 5.68
N VAL A 133 -11.89 16.12 4.44
CA VAL A 133 -13.02 15.51 3.72
C VAL A 133 -13.52 14.24 4.40
N PHE A 134 -12.63 13.37 4.86
CA PHE A 134 -13.01 12.10 5.50
C PHE A 134 -13.14 12.17 7.02
N GLY A 135 -12.90 13.33 7.62
CA GLY A 135 -13.03 13.52 9.06
C GLY A 135 -11.92 12.88 9.88
N PHE A 136 -10.75 12.64 9.30
CA PHE A 136 -9.57 12.15 10.02
C PHE A 136 -8.90 13.27 10.81
N LYS A 137 -8.38 12.92 11.97
CA LYS A 137 -7.54 13.79 12.80
C LYS A 137 -6.10 13.27 12.81
N GLN A 138 -5.15 14.13 13.11
CA GLN A 138 -3.73 13.74 13.18
C GLN A 138 -3.48 12.59 14.17
N GLU A 139 -4.22 12.53 15.25
CA GLU A 139 -4.15 11.48 16.27
C GLU A 139 -4.63 10.10 15.77
N ASP A 140 -5.33 10.04 14.63
CA ASP A 140 -5.77 8.79 14.02
C ASP A 140 -4.62 8.08 13.28
N PHE A 141 -3.49 8.74 13.09
CA PHE A 141 -2.35 8.24 12.35
C PHE A 141 -1.15 7.94 13.25
N ILE A 142 -0.17 7.24 12.70
CA ILE A 142 1.09 6.99 13.40
C ILE A 142 1.78 8.34 13.72
N PRO A 143 2.47 8.45 14.87
CA PRO A 143 3.08 9.70 15.27
C PRO A 143 4.20 10.20 14.34
N GLN A 144 4.78 9.29 13.55
CA GLN A 144 5.83 9.63 12.58
C GLN A 144 5.27 10.25 11.29
N ALA A 145 3.95 10.18 11.07
CA ALA A 145 3.33 10.78 9.90
C ALA A 145 3.35 12.31 10.00
N GLU A 146 3.81 12.95 8.94
CA GLU A 146 3.70 14.40 8.77
C GLU A 146 2.36 14.73 8.12
N ILE A 147 1.81 15.88 8.43
CA ILE A 147 0.60 16.38 7.77
C ILE A 147 0.97 17.57 6.91
N GLY A 148 0.57 17.54 5.66
CA GLY A 148 0.88 18.62 4.73
C GLY A 148 -0.15 18.73 3.60
N GLY A 149 -0.18 19.91 2.99
CA GLY A 149 -1.01 20.16 1.81
C GLY A 149 -0.30 19.83 0.51
N ALA A 150 -1.01 20.02 -0.59
CA ALA A 150 -0.45 19.83 -1.93
C ALA A 150 0.79 20.70 -2.18
N ALA A 151 0.81 21.93 -1.68
CA ALA A 151 1.97 22.81 -1.82
C ALA A 151 3.22 22.23 -1.15
N THR A 152 3.09 21.70 0.05
CA THR A 152 4.20 21.04 0.77
C THR A 152 4.79 19.89 -0.04
N PHE A 153 3.94 19.07 -0.62
CA PHE A 153 4.40 17.96 -1.46
C PHE A 153 5.06 18.47 -2.76
N LEU A 154 4.46 19.45 -3.41
CA LEU A 154 5.00 19.99 -4.66
C LEU A 154 6.37 20.65 -4.47
N GLU A 155 6.58 21.35 -3.36
CA GLU A 155 7.91 21.90 -3.02
C GLU A 155 8.94 20.76 -2.87
N TYR A 156 8.58 19.68 -2.22
CA TYR A 156 9.45 18.51 -2.09
C TYR A 156 9.70 17.83 -3.44
N ALA A 157 8.65 17.66 -4.23
CA ALA A 157 8.70 16.96 -5.51
C ALA A 157 9.40 17.75 -6.60
N ALA A 158 9.42 19.09 -6.51
CA ALA A 158 10.05 19.95 -7.51
C ALA A 158 11.55 19.65 -7.71
N ASP A 159 12.21 19.23 -6.65
CA ASP A 159 13.64 18.89 -6.67
C ASP A 159 13.88 17.36 -6.73
N ALA A 160 12.86 16.57 -6.98
CA ALA A 160 12.99 15.12 -7.04
C ALA A 160 13.50 14.64 -8.39
N ASP A 161 14.45 13.70 -8.36
CA ASP A 161 14.98 13.03 -9.55
C ASP A 161 13.98 12.06 -10.17
N VAL A 162 13.15 11.45 -9.32
CA VAL A 162 12.09 10.52 -9.73
C VAL A 162 10.78 10.90 -9.04
N GLN A 163 9.72 11.01 -9.82
CA GLN A 163 8.38 11.33 -9.34
C GLN A 163 7.40 10.28 -9.88
N LEU A 164 6.65 9.64 -8.99
CA LEU A 164 5.71 8.58 -9.37
C LEU A 164 4.35 8.79 -8.70
N PHE A 165 3.30 8.52 -9.45
CA PHE A 165 1.93 8.49 -8.99
C PHE A 165 1.41 7.04 -8.98
N ILE A 166 0.97 6.58 -7.81
CA ILE A 166 0.50 5.21 -7.58
C ILE A 166 -0.92 5.20 -7.00
#